data_c3f1d550ee4c6f8cbe661f06079737d9
#
_entry.id   c3f1d550ee4c6f8cbe661f06079737d9
#
_cell.length_a   1.000
_cell.length_b   1.000
_cell.length_c   1.000
_cell.angle_alpha   90.00
_cell.angle_beta   90.00
_cell.angle_gamma   90.00
#
_symmetry.space_group_name_H-M   'P 1'
#
loop_
_entity.id
_entity.type
_entity.pdbx_description
1 polymer ?
#
loop_
_entity_poly.entity_id
_entity_poly.type
_entity_poly.pdbx_seq_one_letter_code
_entity_poly.pdbx_strand_id
1 'polypeptide(L)'
;MKKALMLIVLVLMAGCSKQLVRFDQYSVAMNLKVEADSSIYLGDGDKFNGVLFIGPILKKETAPITSVKVIQNYGRYYLCAEDFRNLWMIQPTTDGASGKYKAIDVTPEDKSDTLKNISLARYGDEERTCVRFRFNGKEIFINQKGGLNEECK
;
A
#
# COMPACT_ATOMS: atom_id res chain seq x y z
N MET A 1 6.76 -25.94 -44.61
CA MET A 1 6.55 -26.36 -43.22
C MET A 1 7.39 -25.53 -42.23
N LYS A 2 8.68 -25.23 -42.46
CA LYS A 2 9.50 -24.42 -41.51
C LYS A 2 9.01 -22.97 -41.27
N LYS A 3 8.39 -22.30 -42.24
CA LYS A 3 7.85 -20.93 -42.09
C LYS A 3 6.58 -20.82 -41.22
N ALA A 4 5.74 -21.89 -41.23
CA ALA A 4 4.54 -21.92 -40.40
C ALA A 4 4.86 -22.10 -38.91
N LEU A 5 5.91 -22.88 -38.60
CA LEU A 5 6.35 -23.12 -37.23
C LEU A 5 6.91 -21.82 -36.57
N MET A 6 7.61 -20.98 -37.37
CA MET A 6 8.16 -19.74 -36.89
C MET A 6 7.08 -18.68 -36.53
N LEU A 7 5.96 -18.69 -37.26
CA LEU A 7 4.84 -17.80 -36.99
C LEU A 7 4.10 -18.17 -35.69
N ILE A 8 3.98 -19.46 -35.38
CA ILE A 8 3.35 -19.96 -34.15
C ILE A 8 4.16 -19.58 -32.92
N VAL A 9 5.50 -19.62 -32.99
CA VAL A 9 6.37 -19.23 -31.88
C VAL A 9 6.28 -17.71 -31.62
N LEU A 10 6.13 -16.89 -32.66
CA LEU A 10 5.97 -15.43 -32.48
C LEU A 10 4.63 -15.05 -31.81
N VAL A 11 3.56 -15.79 -32.10
CA VAL A 11 2.24 -15.55 -31.48
C VAL A 11 2.23 -15.93 -30.01
N LEU A 12 3.00 -16.92 -29.59
CA LEU A 12 3.11 -17.36 -28.20
C LEU A 12 3.91 -16.38 -27.32
N MET A 13 4.73 -15.50 -27.91
CA MET A 13 5.48 -14.47 -27.18
C MET A 13 4.67 -13.19 -26.95
N ALA A 14 3.51 -13.02 -27.60
CA ALA A 14 2.63 -11.87 -27.39
C ALA A 14 1.71 -12.01 -26.16
N GLY A 15 1.87 -13.11 -25.39
CA GLY A 15 1.05 -13.41 -24.24
C GLY A 15 1.58 -12.80 -22.95
N CYS A 16 0.77 -11.94 -22.36
CA CYS A 16 0.83 -11.44 -20.98
C CYS A 16 1.87 -10.40 -20.66
N SER A 17 1.79 -9.23 -21.26
CA SER A 17 2.17 -8.03 -20.52
C SER A 17 1.10 -7.79 -19.45
N LYS A 18 1.30 -8.35 -18.24
CA LYS A 18 0.50 -7.96 -17.07
C LYS A 18 0.73 -6.47 -16.88
N GLN A 19 -0.29 -5.69 -17.14
CA GLN A 19 -0.23 -4.25 -16.95
C GLN A 19 -0.16 -4.00 -15.45
N LEU A 20 1.05 -3.70 -14.96
CA LEU A 20 1.27 -3.32 -13.56
C LEU A 20 0.42 -2.09 -13.28
N VAL A 21 -0.50 -2.18 -12.33
CA VAL A 21 -1.14 -0.98 -11.79
C VAL A 21 -0.03 -0.16 -11.14
N ARG A 22 0.20 1.01 -11.67
CA ARG A 22 1.17 1.94 -11.10
C ARG A 22 0.51 2.62 -9.91
N PHE A 23 0.68 2.06 -8.72
CA PHE A 23 0.26 2.68 -7.47
C PHE A 23 0.87 4.07 -7.27
N ASP A 24 1.99 4.36 -7.93
CA ASP A 24 2.63 5.66 -7.97
C ASP A 24 1.77 6.76 -8.64
N GLN A 25 0.74 6.40 -9.39
CA GLN A 25 -0.14 7.36 -10.05
C GLN A 25 -1.32 7.82 -9.18
N TYR A 26 -1.64 7.13 -8.11
CA TYR A 26 -2.78 7.50 -7.26
C TYR A 26 -2.39 8.58 -6.25
N SER A 27 -3.08 9.71 -6.29
CA SER A 27 -2.88 10.82 -5.34
C SER A 27 -3.57 10.60 -4.00
N VAL A 28 -4.54 9.67 -3.94
CA VAL A 28 -5.28 9.30 -2.73
C VAL A 28 -5.17 7.80 -2.47
N ALA A 29 -5.37 7.40 -1.22
CA ALA A 29 -5.32 6.00 -0.84
C ALA A 29 -6.43 5.19 -1.50
N MET A 30 -6.11 3.98 -1.91
CA MET A 30 -7.07 2.98 -2.32
C MET A 30 -7.65 2.26 -1.11
N ASN A 31 -8.94 1.96 -1.15
CA ASN A 31 -9.59 1.14 -0.14
C ASN A 31 -9.62 -0.31 -0.65
N LEU A 32 -8.86 -1.18 -0.01
CA LEU A 32 -8.66 -2.57 -0.45
C LEU A 32 -9.30 -3.54 0.55
N LYS A 33 -10.00 -4.54 0.03
CA LYS A 33 -10.56 -5.62 0.83
C LYS A 33 -9.45 -6.50 1.38
N VAL A 34 -9.62 -6.95 2.62
CA VAL A 34 -8.76 -7.97 3.24
C VAL A 34 -9.40 -9.33 2.99
N GLU A 35 -8.65 -10.23 2.36
CA GLU A 35 -9.11 -11.57 2.09
C GLU A 35 -8.96 -12.50 3.31
N ALA A 36 -9.60 -13.66 3.28
CA ALA A 36 -9.63 -14.61 4.39
C ALA A 36 -8.24 -15.12 4.80
N ASP A 37 -7.29 -15.16 3.86
CA ASP A 37 -5.90 -15.52 4.09
C ASP A 37 -5.03 -14.37 4.59
N SER A 38 -5.62 -13.23 4.92
CA SER A 38 -4.95 -11.98 5.32
C SER A 38 -4.13 -11.32 4.20
N SER A 39 -4.48 -11.57 2.97
CA SER A 39 -3.90 -10.91 1.81
C SER A 39 -4.75 -9.71 1.37
N ILE A 40 -4.10 -8.75 0.73
CA ILE A 40 -4.74 -7.68 -0.04
C ILE A 40 -4.18 -7.68 -1.46
N TYR A 41 -5.06 -7.42 -2.43
CA TYR A 41 -4.70 -7.41 -3.84
C TYR A 41 -4.46 -5.99 -4.31
N LEU A 42 -3.26 -5.74 -4.84
CA LEU A 42 -2.83 -4.43 -5.35
C LEU A 42 -3.16 -4.32 -6.84
N GLY A 43 -4.41 -4.47 -7.22
CA GLY A 43 -4.78 -4.45 -8.62
C GLY A 43 -6.26 -4.19 -8.83
N ASP A 44 -6.63 -3.88 -10.06
CA ASP A 44 -7.99 -3.61 -10.48
C ASP A 44 -8.57 -4.85 -11.19
N GLY A 45 -9.51 -5.52 -10.51
CA GLY A 45 -10.25 -6.66 -11.06
C GLY A 45 -9.38 -7.87 -11.44
N ASP A 46 -9.70 -8.50 -12.56
CA ASP A 46 -9.06 -9.73 -13.04
C ASP A 46 -7.58 -9.57 -13.46
N LYS A 47 -7.08 -8.35 -13.50
CA LYS A 47 -5.68 -8.02 -13.84
C LYS A 47 -4.87 -7.83 -12.59
N PHE A 48 -4.67 -8.90 -11.89
CA PHE A 48 -3.88 -9.03 -10.70
C PHE A 48 -2.42 -8.58 -10.88
N ASN A 49 -1.96 -7.64 -10.09
CA ASN A 49 -0.62 -7.04 -10.22
C ASN A 49 0.27 -7.21 -9.01
N GLY A 50 -0.25 -7.71 -7.91
CA GLY A 50 0.53 -7.98 -6.72
C GLY A 50 -0.35 -8.37 -5.54
N VAL A 51 0.24 -9.10 -4.60
CA VAL A 51 -0.35 -9.46 -3.31
C VAL A 51 0.52 -8.88 -2.24
N LEU A 52 -0.07 -8.25 -1.23
CA LEU A 52 0.59 -8.00 0.03
C LEU A 52 -0.05 -8.88 1.10
N PHE A 53 0.74 -9.72 1.74
CA PHE A 53 0.32 -10.46 2.91
C PHE A 53 0.45 -9.57 4.14
N ILE A 54 -0.65 -9.23 4.80
CA ILE A 54 -0.70 -8.33 5.95
C ILE A 54 -0.99 -9.04 7.28
N GLY A 55 -0.95 -10.36 7.30
CA GLY A 55 -1.19 -11.16 8.50
C GLY A 55 -0.39 -10.74 9.73
N PRO A 56 0.92 -10.41 9.62
CA PRO A 56 1.70 -9.90 10.74
C PRO A 56 1.20 -8.56 11.30
N ILE A 57 0.60 -7.72 10.46
CA ILE A 57 -0.03 -6.45 10.87
C ILE A 57 -1.32 -6.75 11.63
N LEU A 58 -2.22 -7.56 11.05
CA LEU A 58 -3.50 -7.89 11.65
C LEU A 58 -3.37 -8.56 13.02
N LYS A 59 -2.30 -9.35 13.24
CA LYS A 59 -2.01 -9.95 14.55
C LYS A 59 -1.66 -8.93 15.64
N LYS A 60 -1.19 -7.75 15.26
CA LYS A 60 -0.82 -6.68 16.20
C LYS A 60 -1.95 -5.69 16.42
N GLU A 61 -2.83 -5.58 15.46
CA GLU A 61 -4.05 -4.78 15.55
C GLU A 61 -5.19 -5.66 16.08
N THR A 62 -5.98 -5.16 16.99
CA THR A 62 -6.98 -5.97 17.73
C THR A 62 -8.38 -5.91 17.14
N ALA A 63 -8.62 -5.02 16.18
CA ALA A 63 -9.93 -4.83 15.58
C ALA A 63 -10.18 -5.84 14.43
N PRO A 64 -11.41 -6.33 14.25
CA PRO A 64 -11.78 -7.10 13.08
C PRO A 64 -11.78 -6.19 11.84
N ILE A 65 -10.86 -6.45 10.92
CA ILE A 65 -10.65 -5.59 9.75
C ILE A 65 -11.08 -6.31 8.49
N THR A 66 -11.97 -5.68 7.73
CA THR A 66 -12.46 -6.18 6.44
C THR A 66 -11.88 -5.40 5.25
N SER A 67 -11.38 -4.20 5.51
CA SER A 67 -10.75 -3.35 4.49
C SER A 67 -9.67 -2.47 5.08
N VAL A 68 -8.71 -2.09 4.26
CA VAL A 68 -7.60 -1.22 4.62
C VAL A 68 -7.43 -0.12 3.58
N LYS A 69 -6.97 1.04 4.01
CA LYS A 69 -6.52 2.11 3.11
C LYS A 69 -5.04 1.95 2.83
N VAL A 70 -4.68 1.96 1.57
CA VAL A 70 -3.30 1.77 1.11
C VAL A 70 -2.91 2.87 0.15
N ILE A 71 -1.74 3.44 0.34
CA ILE A 71 -1.11 4.38 -0.59
C ILE A 71 0.35 4.01 -0.76
N GLN A 72 0.87 4.20 -1.96
CA GLN A 72 2.29 4.03 -2.24
C GLN A 72 2.99 5.38 -2.33
N ASN A 73 4.19 5.48 -1.77
CA ASN A 73 5.09 6.60 -1.98
C ASN A 73 6.55 6.11 -1.95
N TYR A 74 7.33 6.40 -3.00
CA TYR A 74 8.74 6.00 -3.15
C TYR A 74 9.00 4.50 -2.86
N GLY A 75 8.21 3.62 -3.48
CA GLY A 75 8.38 2.17 -3.36
C GLY A 75 8.01 1.58 -1.99
N ARG A 76 7.44 2.38 -1.10
CA ARG A 76 6.88 1.94 0.18
C ARG A 76 5.37 2.03 0.14
N TYR A 77 4.70 1.12 0.82
CA TYR A 77 3.26 1.16 1.03
C TYR A 77 2.98 1.64 2.46
N TYR A 78 2.03 2.55 2.57
CA TYR A 78 1.50 3.01 3.84
C TYR A 78 0.07 2.49 3.95
N LEU A 79 -0.22 1.83 5.06
CA LEU A 79 -1.45 1.10 5.27
C LEU A 79 -2.03 1.42 6.64
N CYS A 80 -3.32 1.69 6.68
CA CYS A 80 -4.09 1.82 7.93
C CYS A 80 -5.54 1.42 7.71
N ALA A 81 -6.25 1.22 8.79
CA ALA A 81 -7.70 1.05 8.82
C ALA A 81 -8.29 1.82 10.01
N GLU A 82 -9.61 2.03 10.00
CA GLU A 82 -10.32 2.48 11.19
C GLU A 82 -10.09 1.47 12.32
N ASP A 83 -9.96 1.94 13.52
CA ASP A 83 -9.67 1.17 14.72
C ASP A 83 -8.25 0.57 14.83
N PHE A 84 -7.37 0.79 13.86
CA PHE A 84 -5.96 0.51 14.05
C PHE A 84 -5.34 1.43 15.09
N ARG A 85 -4.27 0.96 15.75
CA ARG A 85 -3.46 1.76 16.66
C ARG A 85 -2.32 2.47 15.95
N ASN A 86 -1.89 1.91 14.81
CA ASN A 86 -0.72 2.39 14.11
C ASN A 86 -1.03 2.63 12.63
N LEU A 87 -0.29 3.56 12.06
CA LEU A 87 -0.04 3.57 10.64
C LEU A 87 1.10 2.59 10.33
N TRP A 88 0.93 1.74 9.34
CA TRP A 88 1.93 0.75 8.97
C TRP A 88 2.67 1.16 7.69
N MET A 89 3.98 1.05 7.73
CA MET A 89 4.83 1.14 6.54
C MET A 89 5.29 -0.25 6.15
N ILE A 90 5.12 -0.59 4.87
CA ILE A 90 5.55 -1.85 4.29
C ILE A 90 6.57 -1.54 3.21
N GLN A 91 7.75 -2.11 3.32
CA GLN A 91 8.74 -2.12 2.27
C GLN A 91 8.73 -3.51 1.63
N PRO A 92 8.21 -3.65 0.40
CA PRO A 92 8.16 -4.93 -0.29
C PRO A 92 9.56 -5.52 -0.45
N THR A 93 9.65 -6.83 -0.37
CA THR A 93 10.82 -7.60 -0.79
C THR A 93 10.80 -7.78 -2.31
N THR A 94 11.90 -8.22 -2.87
CA THR A 94 12.06 -8.39 -4.33
C THR A 94 11.11 -9.42 -4.92
N ASP A 95 10.62 -10.36 -4.13
CA ASP A 95 9.60 -11.34 -4.52
C ASP A 95 8.17 -10.77 -4.55
N GLY A 96 7.98 -9.55 -4.00
CA GLY A 96 6.69 -8.87 -3.97
C GLY A 96 5.65 -9.49 -3.01
N ALA A 97 5.84 -10.70 -2.55
CA ALA A 97 4.88 -11.44 -1.74
C ALA A 97 5.02 -11.16 -0.23
N SER A 98 6.18 -10.74 0.19
CA SER A 98 6.51 -10.40 1.57
C SER A 98 7.05 -8.98 1.69
N GLY A 99 7.24 -8.50 2.92
CA GLY A 99 7.75 -7.16 3.16
C GLY A 99 8.31 -7.00 4.57
N LYS A 100 9.08 -5.95 4.75
CA LYS A 100 9.46 -5.47 6.08
C LYS A 100 8.35 -4.54 6.58
N TYR A 101 7.76 -4.89 7.70
CA TYR A 101 6.66 -4.15 8.33
C TYR A 101 7.21 -3.29 9.47
N LYS A 102 6.90 -2.01 9.44
CA LYS A 102 7.23 -1.07 10.49
C LYS A 102 5.96 -0.35 10.94
N ALA A 103 5.63 -0.47 12.23
CA ALA A 103 4.62 0.37 12.84
C ALA A 103 5.17 1.80 12.95
N ILE A 104 4.37 2.77 12.56
CA ILE A 104 4.61 4.18 12.79
C ILE A 104 3.63 4.58 13.89
N ASP A 105 4.16 4.81 15.07
CA ASP A 105 3.36 5.29 16.21
C ASP A 105 2.99 6.74 15.96
N VAL A 106 1.71 6.96 15.72
CA VAL A 106 1.15 8.28 15.43
C VAL A 106 0.30 8.83 16.58
N THR A 107 0.11 8.02 17.63
CA THR A 107 -0.65 8.38 18.84
C THR A 107 0.23 8.27 20.10
N PRO A 108 1.32 9.05 20.21
CA PRO A 108 2.31 8.85 21.26
C PRO A 108 1.81 9.18 22.67
N GLU A 109 0.75 9.96 22.81
CA GLU A 109 0.28 10.45 24.12
C GLU A 109 -0.69 9.48 24.80
N ASP A 110 -1.47 8.73 24.03
CA ASP A 110 -2.39 7.70 24.56
C ASP A 110 -2.33 6.42 23.73
N LYS A 111 -1.71 5.38 24.30
CA LYS A 111 -1.61 4.06 23.64
C LYS A 111 -2.94 3.31 23.52
N SER A 112 -3.99 3.80 24.14
CA SER A 112 -5.35 3.23 24.04
C SER A 112 -6.12 3.76 22.84
N ASP A 113 -5.71 4.89 22.30
CA ASP A 113 -6.38 5.52 21.18
C ASP A 113 -6.22 4.72 19.89
N THR A 114 -7.33 4.63 19.17
CA THR A 114 -7.37 4.04 17.83
C THR A 114 -7.57 5.12 16.77
N LEU A 115 -7.16 4.81 15.55
CA LEU A 115 -7.29 5.70 14.41
C LEU A 115 -8.76 5.82 13.99
N LYS A 116 -9.24 7.05 13.85
CA LYS A 116 -10.59 7.38 13.40
C LYS A 116 -10.55 8.47 12.35
N ASN A 117 -11.55 8.48 11.46
CA ASN A 117 -11.68 9.48 10.39
C ASN A 117 -10.40 9.58 9.56
N ILE A 118 -9.86 8.43 9.16
CA ILE A 118 -8.57 8.33 8.49
C ILE A 118 -8.63 8.71 7.02
N SER A 119 -7.61 9.44 6.57
CA SER A 119 -7.33 9.64 5.15
C SER A 119 -5.83 9.66 4.88
N LEU A 120 -5.44 9.10 3.75
CA LEU A 120 -4.08 9.12 3.23
C LEU A 120 -4.10 9.73 1.83
N ALA A 121 -3.19 10.67 1.56
CA ALA A 121 -3.04 11.27 0.25
C ALA A 121 -1.58 11.63 0.00
N ARG A 122 -1.14 11.63 -1.26
CA ARG A 122 0.11 12.25 -1.62
C ARG A 122 -0.02 13.76 -1.54
N TYR A 123 1.03 14.39 -1.09
CA TYR A 123 1.14 15.84 -0.96
C TYR A 123 2.54 16.29 -1.35
N GLY A 124 2.64 17.46 -1.96
CA GLY A 124 3.89 17.99 -2.46
C GLY A 124 3.98 17.97 -4.00
N ASP A 125 5.14 18.37 -4.52
CA ASP A 125 5.47 18.39 -5.94
C ASP A 125 6.16 17.10 -6.40
N GLU A 126 6.55 17.02 -7.68
CA GLU A 126 7.20 15.85 -8.26
C GLU A 126 8.53 15.49 -7.59
N GLU A 127 9.25 16.48 -7.05
CA GLU A 127 10.55 16.27 -6.45
C GLU A 127 10.46 15.91 -4.95
N ARG A 128 9.42 16.38 -4.26
CA ARG A 128 9.26 16.26 -2.80
C ARG A 128 7.86 15.83 -2.43
N THR A 129 7.53 14.58 -2.65
CA THR A 129 6.25 14.04 -2.21
C THR A 129 6.33 13.47 -0.81
N CYS A 130 5.32 13.78 0.01
CA CYS A 130 5.06 13.17 1.30
C CYS A 130 3.73 12.43 1.26
N VAL A 131 3.51 11.55 2.22
CA VAL A 131 2.17 11.05 2.50
C VAL A 131 1.57 11.93 3.58
N ARG A 132 0.49 12.64 3.23
CA ARG A 132 -0.34 13.37 4.18
C ARG A 132 -1.29 12.39 4.84
N PHE A 133 -1.21 12.26 6.14
CA PHE A 133 -2.06 11.41 6.93
C PHE A 133 -2.90 12.24 7.89
N ARG A 134 -4.22 12.09 7.79
CA ARG A 134 -5.20 12.69 8.69
C ARG A 134 -5.87 11.60 9.50
N PHE A 135 -6.02 11.83 10.80
CA PHE A 135 -6.67 10.93 11.75
C PHE A 135 -7.06 11.71 13.00
N ASN A 136 -8.17 11.36 13.63
CA ASN A 136 -8.62 11.93 14.92
C ASN A 136 -8.59 13.48 14.95
N GLY A 137 -8.85 14.14 13.81
CA GLY A 137 -8.76 15.59 13.67
C GLY A 137 -7.33 16.17 13.58
N LYS A 138 -6.29 15.33 13.64
CA LYS A 138 -4.88 15.70 13.47
C LYS A 138 -4.45 15.51 12.01
N GLU A 139 -3.36 16.21 11.62
CA GLU A 139 -2.70 16.04 10.32
C GLU A 139 -1.21 15.93 10.52
N ILE A 140 -0.57 14.96 9.88
CA ILE A 140 0.88 14.78 9.86
C ILE A 140 1.34 14.43 8.45
N PHE A 141 2.63 14.62 8.19
CA PHE A 141 3.27 14.29 6.93
C PHE A 141 4.36 13.23 7.15
N ILE A 142 4.40 12.28 6.26
CA ILE A 142 5.38 11.20 6.28
C ILE A 142 6.29 11.41 5.07
N ASN A 143 7.56 11.67 5.34
CA ASN A 143 8.54 11.89 4.29
C ASN A 143 8.94 10.59 3.57
N GLN A 144 9.76 10.71 2.53
CA GLN A 144 10.24 9.58 1.72
C GLN A 144 10.95 8.48 2.52
N LYS A 145 11.52 8.82 3.70
CA LYS A 145 12.21 7.86 4.57
C LYS A 145 11.29 7.23 5.62
N GLY A 146 10.02 7.63 5.67
CA GLY A 146 9.04 7.20 6.66
C GLY A 146 9.18 7.92 7.99
N GLY A 147 9.81 9.09 8.01
CA GLY A 147 9.86 9.98 9.17
C GLY A 147 8.63 10.86 9.25
N LEU A 148 8.17 11.13 10.48
CA LEU A 148 7.02 12.01 10.74
C LEU A 148 7.47 13.47 10.82
N ASN A 149 6.68 14.36 10.24
CA ASN A 149 6.88 15.79 10.26
C ASN A 149 5.52 16.50 10.35
N GLU A 150 5.53 17.75 10.84
CA GLU A 150 4.35 18.61 10.81
C GLU A 150 4.11 19.23 9.43
N GLU A 151 5.13 19.27 8.59
CA GLU A 151 5.09 19.80 7.23
C GLU A 151 5.78 18.85 6.26
N CYS A 152 5.39 18.91 4.99
CA CYS A 152 6.07 18.20 3.90
C CYS A 152 7.38 18.92 3.54
N LYS A 153 8.51 18.41 4.03
CA LYS A 153 9.87 18.91 3.76
C LYS A 153 10.77 17.82 3.21
#